data_eb5496cdcf8460eef76256a4baa843a5
#
_entry.id   eb5496cdcf8460eef76256a4baa843a5
#
_cell.length_a   1.000
_cell.length_b   1.000
_cell.length_c   1.000
_cell.angle_alpha   90.00
_cell.angle_beta   90.00
_cell.angle_gamma   90.00
#
_symmetry.space_group_name_H-M   'P 1'
#
loop_
_entity.id
_entity.type
_entity.pdbx_description
1 polymer ?
#
loop_
_entity_poly.entity_id
_entity_poly.type
_entity_poly.pdbx_seq_one_letter_code
_entity_poly.pdbx_strand_id
1 'polypeptide(L)'
;MRAALRPEALAPTGNAEARPLQQRPERHGSAEMRLAMRHLMSPLDFTTEELDMLFDLANDIEWNPVKYAHACDGRILATCFYEPSTRTRLSFESAMTRLGGRVIGFSDAASSSASKGESVSDTIRIISCYADICAMRHPKEGAPMVAAEKSDIPVINAGDGGHQHPTQTLTDLLTIRSMKGKLSGFTIGLCGDLKFGRTVHSLINALVRYSD
;
A
#
# COMPACT_ATOMS: atom_id res chain seq x y z
N MET A 1 10.49 -2.13 62.15
CA MET A 1 9.04 -1.88 62.10
C MET A 1 8.52 -2.29 60.71
N ARG A 2 7.83 -3.43 60.67
CA ARG A 2 7.17 -3.94 59.44
C ARG A 2 5.72 -3.46 59.49
N ALA A 3 5.30 -2.64 58.49
CA ALA A 3 3.91 -2.30 58.25
C ALA A 3 3.33 -3.29 57.22
N ALA A 4 2.40 -4.12 57.66
CA ALA A 4 1.65 -5.05 56.83
C ALA A 4 0.55 -4.28 56.10
N LEU A 5 0.57 -4.26 54.78
CA LEU A 5 -0.55 -3.83 53.95
C LEU A 5 -1.51 -5.02 53.78
N ARG A 6 -2.74 -4.84 54.18
CA ARG A 6 -3.84 -5.79 53.96
C ARG A 6 -4.33 -5.66 52.53
N PRO A 7 -4.65 -6.75 51.82
CA PRO A 7 -5.32 -6.66 50.53
C PRO A 7 -6.82 -6.43 50.77
N GLU A 8 -7.33 -5.28 50.36
CA GLU A 8 -8.78 -5.09 50.23
C GLU A 8 -9.29 -5.85 49.00
N ALA A 9 -10.24 -6.73 49.26
CA ALA A 9 -10.93 -7.49 48.24
C ALA A 9 -11.84 -6.54 47.44
N LEU A 10 -11.51 -6.33 46.14
CA LEU A 10 -12.42 -5.72 45.19
C LEU A 10 -13.55 -6.70 44.87
N ALA A 11 -14.77 -6.35 45.28
CA ALA A 11 -15.99 -7.06 44.88
C ALA A 11 -16.20 -6.94 43.36
N PRO A 12 -16.71 -7.99 42.69
CA PRO A 12 -17.01 -7.94 41.29
C PRO A 12 -18.28 -7.09 41.07
N THR A 13 -18.11 -5.90 40.48
CA THR A 13 -19.23 -5.09 40.02
C THR A 13 -19.68 -5.54 38.65
N GLY A 14 -20.96 -5.98 38.56
CA GLY A 14 -21.77 -5.85 37.37
C GLY A 14 -21.52 -6.87 36.26
N ASN A 15 -22.52 -7.71 36.01
CA ASN A 15 -22.71 -8.48 34.80
C ASN A 15 -22.61 -7.55 33.58
N ALA A 16 -21.43 -7.50 32.95
CA ALA A 16 -21.33 -7.04 31.58
C ALA A 16 -21.92 -8.15 30.70
N GLU A 17 -23.15 -8.00 30.27
CA GLU A 17 -23.70 -8.81 29.18
C GLU A 17 -22.75 -8.74 28.02
N ALA A 18 -22.17 -9.87 27.67
CA ALA A 18 -21.33 -10.01 26.49
C ALA A 18 -22.19 -9.62 25.26
N ARG A 19 -21.89 -8.46 24.65
CA ARG A 19 -22.49 -8.12 23.37
C ARG A 19 -22.19 -9.28 22.41
N PRO A 20 -23.22 -9.82 21.71
CA PRO A 20 -22.97 -10.86 20.73
C PRO A 20 -21.93 -10.34 19.74
N LEU A 21 -20.88 -11.13 19.50
CA LEU A 21 -19.91 -10.91 18.44
C LEU A 21 -20.71 -10.69 17.17
N GLN A 22 -20.81 -9.46 16.69
CA GLN A 22 -21.35 -9.18 15.39
C GLN A 22 -20.52 -10.03 14.42
N GLN A 23 -21.17 -11.02 13.82
CA GLN A 23 -20.59 -11.84 12.78
C GLN A 23 -20.00 -10.89 11.74
N ARG A 24 -18.66 -10.85 11.66
CA ARG A 24 -18.00 -10.18 10.54
C ARG A 24 -18.57 -10.84 9.31
N PRO A 25 -19.05 -10.06 8.31
CA PRO A 25 -19.48 -10.64 7.06
C PRO A 25 -18.32 -11.50 6.54
N GLU A 26 -18.64 -12.73 6.11
CA GLU A 26 -17.66 -13.67 5.58
C GLU A 26 -16.88 -12.97 4.48
N ARG A 27 -15.59 -12.68 4.72
CA ARG A 27 -14.70 -12.00 3.78
C ARG A 27 -14.18 -12.94 2.67
N HIS A 28 -14.90 -14.02 2.42
CA HIS A 28 -14.70 -14.81 1.21
C HIS A 28 -15.44 -14.09 0.09
N GLY A 29 -14.78 -13.08 -0.48
CA GLY A 29 -15.30 -12.38 -1.65
C GLY A 29 -15.70 -13.38 -2.71
N SER A 30 -16.92 -13.28 -3.19
CA SER A 30 -17.37 -14.03 -4.38
C SER A 30 -16.36 -13.84 -5.52
N ALA A 31 -16.29 -14.77 -6.46
CA ALA A 31 -15.43 -14.63 -7.65
C ALA A 31 -15.63 -13.28 -8.35
N GLU A 32 -16.86 -12.73 -8.31
CA GLU A 32 -17.22 -11.41 -8.83
C GLU A 32 -16.54 -10.26 -8.06
N MET A 33 -16.41 -10.35 -6.74
CA MET A 33 -15.73 -9.33 -5.95
C MET A 33 -14.20 -9.37 -6.18
N ARG A 34 -13.62 -10.54 -6.47
CA ARG A 34 -12.20 -10.65 -6.88
C ARG A 34 -11.95 -10.07 -8.27
N LEU A 35 -12.89 -10.19 -9.20
CA LEU A 35 -12.84 -9.55 -10.52
C LEU A 35 -12.97 -8.02 -10.45
N ALA A 36 -13.67 -7.50 -9.43
CA ALA A 36 -13.81 -6.05 -9.20
C ALA A 36 -12.67 -5.45 -8.39
N MET A 37 -11.81 -6.28 -7.75
CA MET A 37 -10.69 -5.81 -6.93
C MET A 37 -9.54 -5.40 -7.83
N ARG A 38 -9.11 -4.14 -7.71
CA ARG A 38 -8.00 -3.60 -8.50
C ARG A 38 -6.71 -3.59 -7.70
N HIS A 39 -5.63 -4.00 -8.35
CA HIS A 39 -4.27 -3.92 -7.85
C HIS A 39 -3.51 -2.83 -8.62
N LEU A 40 -2.41 -2.35 -8.07
CA LEU A 40 -1.47 -1.46 -8.76
C LEU A 40 -0.14 -2.20 -8.93
N MET A 41 0.02 -2.93 -10.04
CA MET A 41 1.24 -3.65 -10.37
C MET A 41 2.12 -2.86 -11.32
N SER A 42 1.49 -2.07 -12.20
CA SER A 42 2.12 -1.24 -13.22
C SER A 42 1.37 0.10 -13.34
N PRO A 43 2.03 1.19 -13.77
CA PRO A 43 1.32 2.42 -14.13
C PRO A 43 0.29 2.22 -15.24
N LEU A 44 0.40 1.12 -16.00
CA LEU A 44 -0.49 0.78 -17.10
C LEU A 44 -1.81 0.13 -16.65
N ASP A 45 -1.96 -0.18 -15.37
CA ASP A 45 -3.18 -0.78 -14.81
C ASP A 45 -4.35 0.22 -14.75
N PHE A 46 -4.07 1.50 -14.96
CA PHE A 46 -5.04 2.59 -14.97
C PHE A 46 -5.07 3.28 -16.34
N THR A 47 -6.22 3.78 -16.76
CA THR A 47 -6.31 4.62 -17.95
C THR A 47 -5.68 6.00 -17.69
N THR A 48 -5.42 6.78 -18.75
CA THR A 48 -4.92 8.15 -18.61
C THR A 48 -5.87 9.04 -17.84
N GLU A 49 -7.19 8.88 -18.08
CA GLU A 49 -8.25 9.60 -17.37
C GLU A 49 -8.29 9.24 -15.87
N GLU A 50 -8.12 7.96 -15.56
CA GLU A 50 -8.03 7.51 -14.16
C GLU A 50 -6.78 8.05 -13.46
N LEU A 51 -5.64 8.10 -14.16
CA LEU A 51 -4.42 8.71 -13.63
C LEU A 51 -4.61 10.21 -13.39
N ASP A 52 -5.27 10.92 -14.30
CA ASP A 52 -5.57 12.33 -14.13
C ASP A 52 -6.47 12.57 -12.91
N MET A 53 -7.50 11.75 -12.71
CA MET A 53 -8.33 11.80 -11.49
C MET A 53 -7.51 11.53 -10.21
N LEU A 54 -6.57 10.57 -10.25
CA LEU A 54 -5.69 10.30 -9.12
C LEU A 54 -4.78 11.49 -8.82
N PHE A 55 -4.26 12.17 -9.84
CA PHE A 55 -3.43 13.35 -9.66
C PHE A 55 -4.23 14.54 -9.11
N ASP A 56 -5.46 14.73 -9.56
CA ASP A 56 -6.35 15.77 -9.02
C ASP A 56 -6.68 15.50 -7.55
N LEU A 57 -6.96 14.23 -7.20
CA LEU A 57 -7.18 13.82 -5.82
C LEU A 57 -5.92 14.02 -4.96
N ALA A 58 -4.73 13.68 -5.49
CA ALA A 58 -3.47 13.88 -4.77
C ALA A 58 -3.23 15.36 -4.46
N ASN A 59 -3.48 16.24 -5.43
CA ASN A 59 -3.40 17.69 -5.24
C ASN A 59 -4.43 18.19 -4.21
N ASP A 60 -5.68 17.70 -4.25
CA ASP A 60 -6.71 18.10 -3.27
C ASP A 60 -6.33 17.63 -1.84
N ILE A 61 -5.75 16.43 -1.70
CA ILE A 61 -5.23 15.95 -0.40
C ILE A 61 -4.09 16.86 0.11
N GLU A 62 -3.19 17.27 -0.78
CA GLU A 62 -2.06 18.15 -0.42
C GLU A 62 -2.54 19.52 0.07
N TRP A 63 -3.51 20.13 -0.63
CA TRP A 63 -4.02 21.46 -0.33
C TRP A 63 -5.04 21.45 0.83
N ASN A 64 -5.78 20.36 1.01
CA ASN A 64 -6.87 20.24 1.98
C ASN A 64 -6.69 18.99 2.90
N PRO A 65 -5.55 18.80 3.58
CA PRO A 65 -5.27 17.56 4.31
C PRO A 65 -6.28 17.24 5.42
N VAL A 66 -6.86 18.26 6.04
CA VAL A 66 -7.88 18.09 7.11
C VAL A 66 -9.15 17.41 6.58
N LYS A 67 -9.55 17.70 5.34
CA LYS A 67 -10.70 17.06 4.68
C LYS A 67 -10.57 15.55 4.61
N TYR A 68 -9.35 15.06 4.51
CA TYR A 68 -9.05 13.65 4.31
C TYR A 68 -8.52 12.93 5.56
N ALA A 69 -8.38 13.64 6.69
CA ALA A 69 -7.78 13.09 7.91
C ALA A 69 -8.50 11.84 8.48
N HIS A 70 -9.73 11.59 8.04
CA HIS A 70 -10.57 10.47 8.45
C HIS A 70 -10.99 9.55 7.29
N ALA A 71 -10.39 9.71 6.11
CA ALA A 71 -10.77 8.95 4.90
C ALA A 71 -10.51 7.44 5.04
N CYS A 72 -9.54 7.05 5.87
CA CYS A 72 -9.17 5.67 6.12
C CYS A 72 -9.44 5.21 7.56
N ASP A 73 -10.37 5.86 8.28
CA ASP A 73 -10.72 5.43 9.65
C ASP A 73 -11.13 3.95 9.69
N GLY A 74 -10.56 3.21 10.64
CA GLY A 74 -10.80 1.78 10.80
C GLY A 74 -10.11 0.89 9.76
N ARG A 75 -9.38 1.43 8.79
CA ARG A 75 -8.62 0.68 7.79
C ARG A 75 -7.20 0.41 8.22
N ILE A 76 -6.65 -0.71 7.74
CA ILE A 76 -5.30 -1.17 8.04
C ILE A 76 -4.54 -1.37 6.73
N LEU A 77 -3.39 -0.68 6.60
CA LEU A 77 -2.40 -0.93 5.56
C LEU A 77 -1.37 -1.94 6.08
N ALA A 78 -1.10 -3.00 5.31
CA ALA A 78 0.06 -3.84 5.53
C ALA A 78 1.24 -3.37 4.66
N THR A 79 2.41 -3.12 5.27
CA THR A 79 3.66 -2.85 4.57
C THR A 79 4.55 -4.09 4.61
N CYS A 80 4.57 -4.86 3.50
CA CYS A 80 5.32 -6.11 3.37
C CYS A 80 6.60 -5.86 2.57
N PHE A 81 7.67 -5.45 3.27
CA PHE A 81 8.95 -5.10 2.65
C PHE A 81 9.96 -6.24 2.86
N TYR A 82 10.26 -6.97 1.78
CA TYR A 82 11.24 -8.08 1.79
C TYR A 82 12.66 -7.61 1.55
N GLU A 83 12.84 -6.33 1.19
CA GLU A 83 14.12 -5.66 1.11
C GLU A 83 14.05 -4.27 1.76
N PRO A 84 15.15 -3.77 2.36
CA PRO A 84 15.16 -2.47 3.02
C PRO A 84 14.79 -1.32 2.07
N SER A 85 13.86 -0.47 2.51
CA SER A 85 13.47 0.74 1.78
C SER A 85 12.90 1.78 2.74
N THR A 86 13.74 2.70 3.19
CA THR A 86 13.33 3.73 4.15
C THR A 86 12.28 4.67 3.58
N ARG A 87 12.57 5.31 2.44
CA ARG A 87 11.68 6.33 1.86
C ARG A 87 10.33 5.76 1.46
N THR A 88 10.30 4.69 0.68
CA THR A 88 9.06 4.11 0.17
C THR A 88 8.18 3.62 1.31
N ARG A 89 8.74 2.89 2.28
CA ARG A 89 7.99 2.37 3.41
C ARG A 89 7.38 3.50 4.23
N LEU A 90 8.20 4.47 4.67
CA LEU A 90 7.73 5.61 5.48
C LEU A 90 6.71 6.47 4.73
N SER A 91 6.79 6.57 3.40
CA SER A 91 5.79 7.30 2.59
C SER A 91 4.42 6.62 2.69
N PHE A 92 4.34 5.30 2.52
CA PHE A 92 3.09 4.55 2.66
C PHE A 92 2.54 4.61 4.09
N GLU A 93 3.39 4.41 5.10
CA GLU A 93 3.01 4.44 6.51
C GLU A 93 2.51 5.82 6.93
N SER A 94 3.23 6.88 6.53
CA SER A 94 2.84 8.27 6.80
C SER A 94 1.53 8.63 6.10
N ALA A 95 1.35 8.24 4.83
CA ALA A 95 0.13 8.52 4.09
C ALA A 95 -1.09 7.88 4.77
N MET A 96 -1.00 6.57 5.09
CA MET A 96 -2.10 5.86 5.76
C MET A 96 -2.44 6.47 7.12
N THR A 97 -1.42 6.82 7.90
CA THR A 97 -1.60 7.45 9.22
C THR A 97 -2.24 8.84 9.11
N ARG A 98 -1.83 9.65 8.14
CA ARG A 98 -2.42 10.98 7.89
C ARG A 98 -3.87 10.92 7.42
N LEU A 99 -4.29 9.82 6.81
CA LEU A 99 -5.66 9.56 6.38
C LEU A 99 -6.53 8.92 7.50
N GLY A 100 -6.01 8.79 8.73
CA GLY A 100 -6.74 8.22 9.88
C GLY A 100 -6.66 6.70 9.99
N GLY A 101 -5.94 6.02 9.09
CA GLY A 101 -5.77 4.58 9.14
C GLY A 101 -4.64 4.12 10.05
N ARG A 102 -4.42 2.81 10.06
CA ARG A 102 -3.38 2.15 10.86
C ARG A 102 -2.44 1.36 9.96
N VAL A 103 -1.26 1.05 10.49
CA VAL A 103 -0.23 0.32 9.74
C VAL A 103 0.25 -0.89 10.53
N ILE A 104 0.43 -2.01 9.84
CA ILE A 104 1.13 -3.21 10.31
C ILE A 104 2.14 -3.63 9.24
N GLY A 105 3.11 -4.46 9.57
CA GLY A 105 4.02 -5.00 8.54
C GLY A 105 5.41 -5.32 9.05
N PHE A 106 6.31 -5.56 8.09
CA PHE A 106 7.72 -5.86 8.33
C PHE A 106 8.61 -5.09 7.35
N SER A 107 9.88 -4.90 7.72
CA SER A 107 10.83 -4.03 6.99
C SER A 107 11.88 -4.80 6.18
N ASP A 108 11.99 -6.11 6.39
CA ASP A 108 12.92 -7.02 5.71
C ASP A 108 12.43 -8.47 5.82
N ALA A 109 12.96 -9.34 4.95
CA ALA A 109 12.59 -10.76 4.94
C ALA A 109 13.00 -11.48 6.23
N ALA A 110 14.10 -11.07 6.89
CA ALA A 110 14.62 -11.73 8.08
C ALA A 110 13.70 -11.52 9.29
N SER A 111 12.96 -10.42 9.33
CA SER A 111 11.98 -10.11 10.37
C SER A 111 10.60 -10.74 10.14
N SER A 112 10.45 -11.57 9.11
CA SER A 112 9.19 -12.24 8.73
C SER A 112 9.34 -13.75 8.64
N SER A 113 8.22 -14.47 8.48
CA SER A 113 8.22 -15.92 8.26
C SER A 113 8.86 -16.35 6.94
N ALA A 114 9.13 -15.41 6.01
CA ALA A 114 9.91 -15.69 4.80
C ALA A 114 11.31 -16.23 5.12
N SER A 115 11.92 -15.82 6.24
CA SER A 115 13.19 -16.37 6.74
C SER A 115 13.13 -17.87 7.05
N LYS A 116 11.93 -18.42 7.24
CA LYS A 116 11.66 -19.84 7.51
C LYS A 116 11.14 -20.57 6.27
N GLY A 117 11.15 -19.91 5.08
CA GLY A 117 10.71 -20.52 3.82
C GLY A 117 9.23 -20.29 3.49
N GLU A 118 8.50 -19.44 4.22
CA GLU A 118 7.12 -19.09 3.85
C GLU A 118 7.08 -18.42 2.48
N SER A 119 6.17 -18.87 1.63
CA SER A 119 6.02 -18.31 0.28
C SER A 119 5.30 -16.95 0.30
N VAL A 120 5.53 -16.13 -0.74
CA VAL A 120 4.79 -14.88 -0.95
C VAL A 120 3.29 -15.12 -1.00
N SER A 121 2.88 -16.25 -1.63
CA SER A 121 1.47 -16.65 -1.74
C SER A 121 0.83 -16.94 -0.38
N ASP A 122 1.56 -17.58 0.53
CA ASP A 122 1.02 -17.88 1.87
C ASP A 122 1.04 -16.63 2.74
N THR A 123 2.13 -15.86 2.69
CA THR A 123 2.22 -14.58 3.40
C THR A 123 1.06 -13.66 3.05
N ILE A 124 0.73 -13.48 1.76
CA ILE A 124 -0.34 -12.54 1.37
C ILE A 124 -1.72 -13.01 1.81
N ARG A 125 -1.98 -14.33 1.82
CA ARG A 125 -3.24 -14.88 2.34
C ARG A 125 -3.42 -14.57 3.84
N ILE A 126 -2.35 -14.74 4.63
CA ILE A 126 -2.36 -14.39 6.04
C ILE A 126 -2.55 -12.89 6.24
N ILE A 127 -1.81 -12.06 5.50
CA ILE A 127 -1.94 -10.59 5.55
C ILE A 127 -3.35 -10.16 5.17
N SER A 128 -4.00 -10.80 4.20
CA SER A 128 -5.39 -10.50 3.81
C SER A 128 -6.40 -10.72 4.96
N CYS A 129 -6.06 -11.54 5.95
CA CYS A 129 -6.87 -11.69 7.15
C CYS A 129 -6.74 -10.52 8.13
N TYR A 130 -5.66 -9.75 8.07
CA TYR A 130 -5.34 -8.71 9.05
C TYR A 130 -5.46 -7.29 8.52
N ALA A 131 -5.34 -7.08 7.21
CA ALA A 131 -5.29 -5.77 6.59
C ALA A 131 -6.40 -5.58 5.55
N ASP A 132 -6.59 -4.34 5.13
CA ASP A 132 -7.55 -3.96 4.10
C ASP A 132 -6.86 -3.64 2.76
N ILE A 133 -5.56 -3.37 2.77
CA ILE A 133 -4.71 -3.10 1.61
C ILE A 133 -3.26 -3.48 1.93
N CYS A 134 -2.48 -3.91 0.95
CA CYS A 134 -1.07 -4.26 1.12
C CYS A 134 -0.18 -3.46 0.16
N ALA A 135 0.87 -2.84 0.68
CA ALA A 135 2.01 -2.33 -0.11
C ALA A 135 3.16 -3.34 0.01
N MET A 136 3.52 -3.97 -1.10
CA MET A 136 4.55 -5.00 -1.14
C MET A 136 5.77 -4.53 -1.92
N ARG A 137 6.96 -4.66 -1.31
CA ARG A 137 8.25 -4.50 -1.96
C ARG A 137 9.06 -5.79 -1.89
N HIS A 138 9.59 -6.24 -3.02
CA HIS A 138 10.27 -7.54 -3.09
C HIS A 138 11.49 -7.48 -4.01
N PRO A 139 12.62 -8.16 -3.69
CA PRO A 139 13.80 -8.19 -4.55
C PRO A 139 13.61 -9.02 -5.83
N LYS A 140 12.66 -9.96 -5.84
CA LYS A 140 12.35 -10.77 -7.04
C LYS A 140 11.28 -10.10 -7.88
N GLU A 141 11.54 -9.97 -9.17
CA GLU A 141 10.60 -9.49 -10.18
C GLU A 141 9.34 -10.36 -10.20
N GLY A 142 8.18 -9.72 -10.35
CA GLY A 142 6.87 -10.38 -10.41
C GLY A 142 6.32 -10.89 -9.07
N ALA A 143 7.07 -10.81 -7.95
CA ALA A 143 6.57 -11.29 -6.66
C ALA A 143 5.29 -10.55 -6.20
N PRO A 144 5.14 -9.21 -6.34
CA PRO A 144 3.89 -8.53 -6.06
C PRO A 144 2.72 -8.98 -6.95
N MET A 145 2.98 -9.38 -8.20
CA MET A 145 1.97 -9.93 -9.11
C MET A 145 1.45 -11.28 -8.58
N VAL A 146 2.36 -12.17 -8.16
CA VAL A 146 1.99 -13.45 -7.52
C VAL A 146 1.18 -13.21 -6.24
N ALA A 147 1.54 -12.19 -5.45
CA ALA A 147 0.76 -11.80 -4.29
C ALA A 147 -0.64 -11.33 -4.69
N ALA A 148 -0.77 -10.47 -5.70
CA ALA A 148 -2.03 -9.94 -6.19
C ALA A 148 -2.99 -11.07 -6.61
N GLU A 149 -2.48 -12.10 -7.33
CA GLU A 149 -3.28 -13.26 -7.76
C GLU A 149 -3.83 -14.10 -6.59
N LYS A 150 -3.19 -14.06 -5.44
CA LYS A 150 -3.55 -14.87 -4.26
C LYS A 150 -4.18 -14.06 -3.13
N SER A 151 -4.29 -12.76 -3.31
CA SER A 151 -4.78 -11.81 -2.31
C SER A 151 -6.30 -11.69 -2.31
N ASP A 152 -6.88 -11.51 -1.13
CA ASP A 152 -8.27 -11.11 -0.95
C ASP A 152 -8.41 -9.60 -0.66
N ILE A 153 -7.30 -8.84 -0.76
CA ILE A 153 -7.25 -7.37 -0.58
C ILE A 153 -6.44 -6.73 -1.72
N PRO A 154 -6.63 -5.44 -2.02
CA PRO A 154 -5.80 -4.73 -2.97
C PRO A 154 -4.31 -4.80 -2.63
N VAL A 155 -3.47 -5.05 -3.64
CA VAL A 155 -2.01 -5.05 -3.51
C VAL A 155 -1.44 -3.92 -4.35
N ILE A 156 -0.50 -3.17 -3.78
CA ILE A 156 0.28 -2.13 -4.43
C ILE A 156 1.72 -2.62 -4.55
N ASN A 157 2.25 -2.67 -5.76
CA ASN A 157 3.66 -2.91 -6.01
C ASN A 157 4.48 -1.69 -5.59
N ALA A 158 5.21 -1.80 -4.48
CA ALA A 158 6.11 -0.76 -3.95
C ALA A 158 7.56 -0.93 -4.46
N GLY A 159 7.75 -1.70 -5.53
CA GLY A 159 9.01 -2.01 -6.20
C GLY A 159 9.33 -3.50 -6.18
N ASP A 160 9.61 -4.07 -7.35
CA ASP A 160 9.96 -5.48 -7.55
C ASP A 160 11.27 -5.63 -8.35
N GLY A 161 12.35 -5.81 -7.63
CA GLY A 161 13.67 -6.01 -8.23
C GLY A 161 14.06 -4.88 -9.19
N GLY A 162 14.48 -5.25 -10.40
CA GLY A 162 14.79 -4.34 -11.51
C GLY A 162 13.62 -3.98 -12.40
N HIS A 163 12.43 -4.56 -12.19
CA HIS A 163 11.33 -4.57 -13.14
C HIS A 163 10.44 -3.31 -13.06
N GLN A 164 9.70 -3.10 -11.96
CA GLN A 164 8.69 -2.04 -11.85
C GLN A 164 8.78 -1.27 -10.53
N HIS A 165 8.40 0.02 -10.58
CA HIS A 165 8.13 0.82 -9.39
C HIS A 165 6.98 1.79 -9.70
N PRO A 166 5.74 1.28 -9.81
CA PRO A 166 4.61 2.06 -10.31
C PRO A 166 4.35 3.34 -9.52
N THR A 167 4.46 3.29 -8.19
CA THR A 167 4.22 4.47 -7.35
C THR A 167 5.29 5.56 -7.55
N GLN A 168 6.54 5.21 -7.88
CA GLN A 168 7.54 6.20 -8.27
C GLN A 168 7.15 6.87 -9.59
N THR A 169 6.73 6.08 -10.58
CA THR A 169 6.26 6.62 -11.86
C THR A 169 5.09 7.57 -11.70
N LEU A 170 4.11 7.24 -10.85
CA LEU A 170 2.97 8.13 -10.56
C LEU A 170 3.44 9.44 -9.91
N THR A 171 4.41 9.37 -8.99
CA THR A 171 5.02 10.57 -8.38
C THR A 171 5.73 11.44 -9.42
N ASP A 172 6.49 10.81 -10.33
CA ASP A 172 7.20 11.52 -11.39
C ASP A 172 6.22 12.19 -12.37
N LEU A 173 5.14 11.50 -12.79
CA LEU A 173 4.09 12.06 -13.63
C LEU A 173 3.38 13.24 -12.94
N LEU A 174 3.01 13.09 -11.67
CA LEU A 174 2.40 14.19 -10.91
C LEU A 174 3.33 15.39 -10.82
N THR A 175 4.62 15.18 -10.58
CA THR A 175 5.63 16.24 -10.54
C THR A 175 5.74 16.95 -11.90
N ILE A 176 5.83 16.19 -13.00
CA ILE A 176 5.89 16.75 -14.34
C ILE A 176 4.61 17.57 -14.64
N ARG A 177 3.43 17.01 -14.35
CA ARG A 177 2.15 17.69 -14.53
C ARG A 177 2.08 18.99 -13.70
N SER A 178 2.52 18.97 -12.46
CA SER A 178 2.54 20.16 -11.60
C SER A 178 3.49 21.24 -12.12
N MET A 179 4.65 20.84 -12.67
CA MET A 179 5.66 21.78 -13.17
C MET A 179 5.36 22.31 -14.59
N LYS A 180 4.74 21.49 -15.44
CA LYS A 180 4.52 21.80 -16.88
C LYS A 180 3.06 22.08 -17.23
N GLY A 181 2.13 21.83 -16.32
CA GLY A 181 0.69 21.94 -16.54
C GLY A 181 0.07 20.86 -17.41
N LYS A 182 0.89 19.98 -18.01
CA LYS A 182 0.47 18.91 -18.93
C LYS A 182 1.50 17.79 -18.98
N LEU A 183 1.08 16.62 -19.52
CA LEU A 183 1.93 15.44 -19.72
C LEU A 183 2.25 15.15 -21.19
N SER A 184 1.89 16.06 -22.11
CA SER A 184 2.16 15.93 -23.56
C SER A 184 2.83 17.18 -24.12
N GLY A 185 3.38 17.09 -25.36
CA GLY A 185 3.89 18.22 -26.12
C GLY A 185 5.13 18.90 -25.51
N PHE A 186 6.03 18.14 -24.88
CA PHE A 186 7.32 18.60 -24.39
C PHE A 186 8.43 17.57 -24.67
N THR A 187 9.67 18.01 -24.59
CA THR A 187 10.84 17.14 -24.67
C THR A 187 11.36 16.83 -23.28
N ILE A 188 11.59 15.55 -22.97
CA ILE A 188 12.21 15.09 -21.74
C ILE A 188 13.58 14.48 -22.04
N GLY A 189 14.60 14.91 -21.31
CA GLY A 189 15.93 14.30 -21.33
C GLY A 189 16.08 13.32 -20.19
N LEU A 190 16.49 12.09 -20.49
CA LEU A 190 16.76 11.05 -19.50
C LEU A 190 18.27 10.83 -19.43
N CYS A 191 18.84 10.87 -18.23
CA CYS A 191 20.28 10.74 -18.01
C CYS A 191 20.56 9.77 -16.86
N GLY A 192 21.53 8.88 -17.06
CA GLY A 192 21.95 7.90 -16.07
C GLY A 192 21.94 6.47 -16.62
N ASP A 193 21.64 5.49 -15.79
CA ASP A 193 21.53 4.09 -16.20
C ASP A 193 20.21 3.84 -16.94
N LEU A 194 20.25 4.02 -18.26
CA LEU A 194 19.09 3.83 -19.12
C LEU A 194 18.83 2.35 -19.45
N LYS A 195 19.80 1.47 -19.19
CA LYS A 195 19.69 0.04 -19.51
C LYS A 195 18.98 -0.73 -18.39
N PHE A 196 19.33 -0.44 -17.13
CA PHE A 196 18.82 -1.18 -15.98
C PHE A 196 17.92 -0.31 -15.06
N GLY A 197 17.77 0.98 -15.39
CA GLY A 197 16.97 1.92 -14.64
C GLY A 197 15.46 1.68 -14.79
N ARG A 198 14.89 0.83 -13.96
CA ARG A 198 13.44 0.49 -13.96
C ARG A 198 12.51 1.71 -13.96
N THR A 199 12.87 2.76 -13.22
CA THR A 199 12.06 3.99 -13.14
C THR A 199 11.98 4.72 -14.48
N VAL A 200 13.08 4.72 -15.26
CA VAL A 200 13.13 5.32 -16.59
C VAL A 200 12.20 4.58 -17.55
N HIS A 201 12.28 3.25 -17.58
CA HIS A 201 11.45 2.42 -18.46
C HIS A 201 9.95 2.57 -18.12
N SER A 202 9.60 2.53 -16.85
CA SER A 202 8.21 2.71 -16.40
C SER A 202 7.69 4.12 -16.72
N LEU A 203 8.53 5.15 -16.56
CA LEU A 203 8.17 6.53 -16.86
C LEU A 203 7.93 6.75 -18.37
N ILE A 204 8.82 6.23 -19.23
CA ILE A 204 8.65 6.31 -20.68
C ILE A 204 7.34 5.65 -21.09
N ASN A 205 7.10 4.40 -20.65
CA ASN A 205 5.89 3.66 -20.97
C ASN A 205 4.61 4.39 -20.53
N ALA A 206 4.66 5.10 -19.43
CA ALA A 206 3.53 5.89 -18.95
C ALA A 206 3.34 7.18 -19.75
N LEU A 207 4.43 7.91 -20.07
CA LEU A 207 4.37 9.20 -20.78
C LEU A 207 3.91 9.07 -22.23
N VAL A 208 4.32 8.00 -22.95
CA VAL A 208 3.90 7.81 -24.35
C VAL A 208 2.39 7.65 -24.51
N ARG A 209 1.67 7.34 -23.43
CA ARG A 209 0.20 7.25 -23.46
C ARG A 209 -0.50 8.61 -23.49
N TYR A 210 0.23 9.68 -23.16
CA TYR A 210 -0.22 11.09 -23.24
C TYR A 210 0.23 11.78 -24.53
N SER A 211 0.97 11.09 -25.41
CA SER A 211 1.30 11.62 -26.73
C SER A 211 0.09 11.49 -27.66
N ASP A 212 -0.20 12.57 -28.37
CA ASP A 212 -1.17 12.60 -29.49
C ASP A 212 -0.65 11.79 -30.67
#